data_a80e154ce71e26c17c20083167acde71
#
_entry.id   a80e154ce71e26c17c20083167acde71
#
_cell.length_a   1.000
_cell.length_b   1.000
_cell.length_c   1.000
_cell.angle_alpha   90.00
_cell.angle_beta   90.00
_cell.angle_gamma   90.00
#
_symmetry.space_group_name_H-M   'P 1'
#
loop_
_entity.id
_entity.type
_entity.pdbx_description
1 polymer ?
#
loop_
_entity_poly.entity_id
_entity_poly.type
_entity_poly.pdbx_seq_one_letter_code
_entity_poly.pdbx_strand_id
1 'polypeptide(L)'
;IPLRLVGSEMCIRDRYTAWDPTSNAFVKDNTLYIPTAFCSYTGEILDKKTPLLRSMEVINEQALRILRLFGNTTATRVTTTVGPEQEYFLVDKKYYDQRKDLMLTGRTLFGAMAPKGQELEDHYFGNIKQRVSDFMKDLDCELWKLGIYAKTKHNEVAPAQHELAPIFTTSNIAADHNQLTMEIMKKVALKH
;
A
#
# COMPACT_ATOMS: atom_id res chain seq x y z
N ILE A 1 14.80 4.01 35.54
CA ILE A 1 13.75 3.87 34.50
C ILE A 1 14.31 2.92 33.44
N PRO A 2 13.60 1.83 33.06
CA PRO A 2 14.09 0.96 32.01
C PRO A 2 14.35 1.73 30.72
N LEU A 3 15.51 1.54 30.11
CA LEU A 3 15.91 2.19 28.85
C LEU A 3 14.84 2.06 27.75
N ARG A 4 14.05 1.01 27.77
CA ARG A 4 12.94 0.77 26.85
C ARG A 4 11.79 1.80 26.94
N LEU A 5 11.71 2.57 28.02
CA LEU A 5 10.69 3.61 28.18
C LEU A 5 11.17 4.98 27.70
N VAL A 6 12.47 5.15 27.42
CA VAL A 6 13.04 6.42 26.97
C VAL A 6 12.38 6.89 25.67
N GLY A 7 12.20 6.02 24.71
CA GLY A 7 11.49 6.35 23.48
C GLY A 7 10.03 6.74 23.69
N SER A 8 9.33 6.04 24.57
CA SER A 8 7.95 6.36 24.93
C SER A 8 7.85 7.70 25.67
N GLU A 9 8.77 8.02 26.56
CA GLU A 9 8.84 9.31 27.24
C GLU A 9 9.10 10.45 26.29
N MET A 10 9.99 10.28 25.32
CA MET A 10 10.23 11.30 24.27
C MET A 10 8.94 11.54 23.47
N CYS A 11 8.24 10.51 23.08
CA CYS A 11 6.95 10.66 22.38
C CYS A 11 5.90 11.37 23.22
N ILE A 12 5.84 11.11 24.52
CA ILE A 12 4.90 11.75 25.43
C ILE A 12 5.26 13.22 25.69
N ARG A 13 6.54 13.55 25.77
CA ARG A 13 7.00 14.92 26.04
C ARG A 13 6.91 15.86 24.86
N ASP A 14 7.14 15.35 23.65
CA ASP A 14 7.32 16.18 22.47
C ASP A 14 6.11 16.20 21.54
N ARG A 15 5.16 15.28 21.74
CA ARG A 15 4.03 15.11 20.84
C ARG A 15 2.86 14.33 21.44
N TYR A 16 1.70 14.47 20.84
CA TYR A 16 0.53 13.64 21.13
C TYR A 16 0.45 12.50 20.10
N THR A 17 0.18 11.30 20.60
CA THR A 17 -0.13 10.13 19.80
C THR A 17 -1.57 9.71 20.08
N ALA A 18 -2.39 9.63 19.04
CA ALA A 18 -3.77 9.21 19.13
C ALA A 18 -3.99 7.94 18.32
N TRP A 19 -4.69 6.98 18.88
CA TRP A 19 -5.14 5.82 18.12
C TRP A 19 -6.12 6.25 17.01
N ASP A 20 -5.96 5.68 15.83
CA ASP A 20 -6.92 5.83 14.73
C ASP A 20 -7.94 4.66 14.78
N PRO A 21 -9.15 4.88 15.32
CA PRO A 21 -10.17 3.84 15.41
C PRO A 21 -10.77 3.46 14.06
N THR A 22 -10.48 4.20 13.00
CA THR A 22 -10.99 3.95 11.65
C THR A 22 -10.10 2.99 10.85
N SER A 23 -8.95 2.60 11.40
CA SER A 23 -8.05 1.61 10.83
C SER A 23 -7.84 0.46 11.81
N ASN A 24 -7.93 -0.78 11.30
CA ASN A 24 -7.87 -1.96 12.13
C ASN A 24 -6.45 -2.21 12.67
N ALA A 25 -6.34 -2.56 13.95
CA ALA A 25 -5.11 -3.14 14.48
C ALA A 25 -4.88 -4.52 13.87
N PHE A 26 -3.62 -4.90 13.68
CA PHE A 26 -3.24 -6.18 13.07
C PHE A 26 -2.02 -6.78 13.75
N VAL A 27 -1.84 -8.09 13.58
CA VAL A 27 -0.66 -8.82 14.09
C VAL A 27 0.19 -9.25 12.90
N LYS A 28 1.47 -8.91 12.96
CA LYS A 28 2.48 -9.33 11.98
C LYS A 28 3.80 -9.63 12.72
N ASP A 29 4.46 -10.73 12.36
CA ASP A 29 5.74 -11.13 12.96
C ASP A 29 5.70 -11.14 14.52
N ASN A 30 4.63 -11.70 15.11
CA ASN A 30 4.34 -11.74 16.56
C ASN A 30 4.28 -10.36 17.23
N THR A 31 4.06 -9.29 16.48
CA THR A 31 3.95 -7.92 16.97
C THR A 31 2.57 -7.38 16.67
N LEU A 32 1.92 -6.79 17.67
CA LEU A 32 0.67 -6.04 17.50
C LEU A 32 0.97 -4.65 16.99
N TYR A 33 0.38 -4.31 15.86
CA TYR A 33 0.42 -2.98 15.24
C TYR A 33 -0.91 -2.27 15.45
N ILE A 34 -0.85 -1.09 16.04
CA ILE A 34 -2.03 -0.23 16.28
C ILE A 34 -1.83 1.05 15.45
N PRO A 35 -2.65 1.28 14.41
CA PRO A 35 -2.57 2.50 13.63
C PRO A 35 -2.79 3.75 14.48
N THR A 36 -1.89 4.71 14.37
CA THR A 36 -1.92 5.95 15.15
C THR A 36 -1.65 7.15 14.26
N ALA A 37 -2.16 8.30 14.70
CA ALA A 37 -1.81 9.62 14.19
C ALA A 37 -1.08 10.38 15.28
N PHE A 38 -0.17 11.31 14.94
CA PHE A 38 0.50 12.11 15.94
C PHE A 38 0.79 13.55 15.49
N CYS A 39 0.77 14.45 16.45
CA CYS A 39 1.03 15.86 16.27
C CYS A 39 1.92 16.40 17.41
N SER A 40 2.51 17.57 17.20
CA SER A 40 3.22 18.29 18.24
C SER A 40 2.26 18.85 19.30
N TYR A 41 2.79 19.33 20.41
CA TYR A 41 2.00 20.01 21.43
C TYR A 41 1.33 21.31 20.94
N THR A 42 1.89 21.94 19.93
CA THR A 42 1.37 23.16 19.31
C THR A 42 0.40 22.88 18.16
N GLY A 43 0.20 21.59 17.84
CA GLY A 43 -0.80 21.14 16.86
C GLY A 43 -0.26 20.93 15.44
N GLU A 44 1.05 21.06 15.23
CA GLU A 44 1.67 20.73 13.94
C GLU A 44 1.57 19.22 13.68
N ILE A 45 1.27 18.88 12.46
CA ILE A 45 1.16 17.50 12.02
C ILE A 45 2.56 16.93 11.81
N LEU A 46 2.85 15.78 12.43
CA LEU A 46 4.15 15.12 12.38
C LEU A 46 4.12 13.82 11.57
N ASP A 47 2.96 13.41 11.08
CA ASP A 47 2.75 12.18 10.30
C ASP A 47 2.14 12.45 8.93
N LYS A 48 1.97 11.39 8.13
CA LYS A 48 1.30 11.44 6.84
C LYS A 48 -0.17 11.02 6.92
N LYS A 49 -0.58 10.37 8.01
CA LYS A 49 -1.95 9.87 8.18
C LYS A 49 -2.93 10.99 8.48
N THR A 50 -2.58 11.93 9.32
CA THR A 50 -3.45 13.05 9.68
C THR A 50 -3.89 13.88 8.47
N PRO A 51 -3.01 14.26 7.51
CA PRO A 51 -3.46 14.94 6.29
C PRO A 51 -4.47 14.13 5.48
N LEU A 52 -4.28 12.81 5.37
CA LEU A 52 -5.22 11.93 4.69
C LEU A 52 -6.59 11.94 5.38
N LEU A 53 -6.64 11.74 6.69
CA LEU A 53 -7.89 11.77 7.47
C LEU A 53 -8.61 13.10 7.34
N ARG A 54 -7.90 14.21 7.44
CA ARG A 54 -8.46 15.57 7.25
C ARG A 54 -8.99 15.77 5.83
N SER A 55 -8.27 15.32 4.83
CA SER A 55 -8.73 15.44 3.43
C SER A 55 -10.02 14.66 3.18
N MET A 56 -10.19 13.49 3.80
CA MET A 56 -11.41 12.71 3.72
C MET A 56 -12.62 13.43 4.34
N GLU A 57 -12.43 14.13 5.47
CA GLU A 57 -13.50 14.92 6.07
C GLU A 57 -13.84 16.16 5.23
N VAL A 58 -12.85 16.87 4.71
CA VAL A 58 -13.08 18.02 3.82
C VAL A 58 -13.83 17.59 2.55
N ILE A 59 -13.45 16.48 1.92
CA ILE A 59 -14.17 15.95 0.76
C ILE A 59 -15.60 15.56 1.12
N ASN A 60 -15.82 14.92 2.27
CA ASN A 60 -17.16 14.61 2.76
C ASN A 60 -18.05 15.87 2.83
N GLU A 61 -17.56 16.92 3.45
CA GLU A 61 -18.29 18.19 3.58
C GLU A 61 -18.63 18.82 2.21
N GLN A 62 -17.65 18.91 1.33
CA GLN A 62 -17.84 19.52 0.01
C GLN A 62 -18.74 18.68 -0.90
N ALA A 63 -18.61 17.35 -0.87
CA ALA A 63 -19.48 16.46 -1.61
C ALA A 63 -20.95 16.53 -1.14
N LEU A 64 -21.17 16.61 0.16
CA LEU A 64 -22.52 16.82 0.72
C LEU A 64 -23.12 18.16 0.26
N ARG A 65 -22.32 19.23 0.18
CA ARG A 65 -22.80 20.52 -0.37
C ARG A 65 -23.28 20.37 -1.82
N ILE A 66 -22.50 19.66 -2.65
CA ILE A 66 -22.86 19.42 -4.04
C ILE A 66 -24.13 18.55 -4.13
N LEU A 67 -24.21 17.48 -3.37
CA LEU A 67 -25.39 16.61 -3.34
C LEU A 67 -26.67 17.36 -2.99
N ARG A 68 -26.61 18.31 -2.06
CA ARG A 68 -27.74 19.17 -1.70
C ARG A 68 -28.19 20.05 -2.85
N LEU A 69 -27.26 20.56 -3.66
CA LEU A 69 -27.59 21.34 -4.86
C LEU A 69 -28.33 20.49 -5.92
N PHE A 70 -28.06 19.20 -5.96
CA PHE A 70 -28.79 18.24 -6.80
C PHE A 70 -30.07 17.67 -6.15
N GLY A 71 -30.52 18.25 -5.01
CA GLY A 71 -31.74 17.87 -4.35
C GLY A 71 -31.64 16.64 -3.42
N ASN A 72 -30.45 16.09 -3.21
CA ASN A 72 -30.27 15.00 -2.26
C ASN A 72 -30.20 15.57 -0.83
N THR A 73 -31.23 15.32 -0.05
CA THR A 73 -31.34 15.78 1.36
C THR A 73 -31.14 14.65 2.38
N THR A 74 -31.03 13.39 1.91
CA THR A 74 -30.97 12.21 2.78
C THR A 74 -29.57 11.75 3.08
N ALA A 75 -28.60 12.00 2.19
CA ALA A 75 -27.20 11.65 2.44
C ALA A 75 -26.64 12.42 3.64
N THR A 76 -26.07 11.68 4.58
CA THR A 76 -25.46 12.24 5.80
C THR A 76 -23.94 12.19 5.77
N ARG A 77 -23.37 11.32 4.92
CA ARG A 77 -21.91 11.16 4.77
C ARG A 77 -21.56 10.72 3.35
N VAL A 78 -20.41 11.21 2.87
CA VAL A 78 -19.74 10.75 1.66
C VAL A 78 -18.37 10.22 2.06
N THR A 79 -18.07 9.00 1.64
CA THR A 79 -16.81 8.32 1.95
C THR A 79 -16.05 8.06 0.67
N THR A 80 -14.78 8.41 0.65
CA THR A 80 -13.88 8.09 -0.45
C THR A 80 -13.38 6.65 -0.35
N THR A 81 -13.31 5.96 -1.48
CA THR A 81 -12.77 4.61 -1.60
C THR A 81 -11.69 4.57 -2.67
N VAL A 82 -10.74 3.66 -2.51
CA VAL A 82 -9.68 3.41 -3.48
C VAL A 82 -9.25 1.94 -3.44
N GLY A 83 -8.86 1.40 -4.57
CA GLY A 83 -8.18 0.11 -4.71
C GLY A 83 -6.84 0.35 -5.39
N PRO A 84 -5.75 0.58 -4.64
CA PRO A 84 -4.45 0.85 -5.22
C PRO A 84 -3.88 -0.42 -5.85
N GLU A 85 -3.73 -0.40 -7.14
CA GLU A 85 -3.12 -1.48 -7.91
C GLU A 85 -1.61 -1.42 -7.81
N GLN A 86 -0.97 -2.58 -7.70
CA GLN A 86 0.47 -2.70 -7.71
C GLN A 86 0.90 -3.39 -8.99
N GLU A 87 1.47 -2.61 -9.91
CA GLU A 87 2.17 -3.14 -11.07
C GLU A 87 3.64 -3.34 -10.72
N TYR A 88 4.15 -4.56 -10.93
CA TYR A 88 5.48 -4.91 -10.46
C TYR A 88 6.22 -5.81 -11.44
N PHE A 89 7.55 -5.67 -11.45
CA PHE A 89 8.45 -6.55 -12.17
C PHE A 89 9.06 -7.59 -11.22
N LEU A 90 9.10 -8.84 -11.65
CA LEU A 90 9.83 -9.90 -10.97
C LEU A 90 11.18 -10.11 -11.66
N VAL A 91 12.25 -9.95 -10.91
CA VAL A 91 13.62 -10.12 -11.37
C VAL A 91 14.28 -11.24 -10.59
N ASP A 92 14.91 -12.18 -11.29
CA ASP A 92 15.67 -13.24 -10.65
C ASP A 92 16.76 -12.66 -9.74
N LYS A 93 16.79 -13.10 -8.49
CA LYS A 93 17.67 -12.56 -7.43
C LYS A 93 19.14 -12.53 -7.83
N LYS A 94 19.61 -13.55 -8.55
CA LYS A 94 21.01 -13.61 -9.02
C LYS A 94 21.37 -12.47 -9.99
N TYR A 95 20.41 -11.98 -10.76
CA TYR A 95 20.62 -10.82 -11.65
C TYR A 95 20.41 -9.52 -10.91
N TYR A 96 19.46 -9.46 -9.99
CA TYR A 96 19.25 -8.32 -9.12
C TYR A 96 20.54 -7.97 -8.34
N ASP A 97 21.21 -8.96 -7.77
CA ASP A 97 22.43 -8.79 -6.98
C ASP A 97 23.63 -8.30 -7.80
N GLN A 98 23.57 -8.40 -9.12
CA GLN A 98 24.58 -7.86 -10.03
C GLN A 98 24.31 -6.42 -10.48
N ARG A 99 23.13 -5.90 -10.17
CA ARG A 99 22.65 -4.58 -10.59
C ARG A 99 22.64 -3.61 -9.41
N LYS A 100 23.68 -2.78 -9.33
CA LYS A 100 23.79 -1.78 -8.26
C LYS A 100 22.67 -0.76 -8.25
N ASP A 101 22.13 -0.37 -9.40
CA ASP A 101 21.00 0.50 -9.51
C ASP A 101 19.74 -0.11 -8.87
N LEU A 102 19.42 -1.37 -9.14
CA LEU A 102 18.30 -2.08 -8.51
C LEU A 102 18.50 -2.23 -7.00
N MET A 103 19.70 -2.64 -6.56
CA MET A 103 20.00 -2.85 -5.14
C MET A 103 19.93 -1.56 -4.32
N LEU A 104 20.46 -0.46 -4.86
CA LEU A 104 20.60 0.78 -4.11
C LEU A 104 19.39 1.71 -4.24
N THR A 105 18.66 1.65 -5.35
CA THR A 105 17.57 2.59 -5.63
C THR A 105 16.21 1.92 -5.81
N GLY A 106 16.16 0.60 -5.95
CA GLY A 106 14.94 -0.17 -6.21
C GLY A 106 14.37 0.04 -7.61
N ARG A 107 15.14 0.64 -8.53
CA ARG A 107 14.72 0.90 -9.91
C ARG A 107 15.89 0.82 -10.87
N THR A 108 15.57 0.63 -12.17
CA THR A 108 16.57 0.72 -13.24
C THR A 108 16.96 2.19 -13.47
N LEU A 109 18.25 2.48 -13.39
CA LEU A 109 18.82 3.79 -13.75
C LEU A 109 19.50 3.75 -15.11
N PHE A 110 20.09 2.59 -15.47
CA PHE A 110 20.83 2.38 -16.71
C PHE A 110 20.34 1.10 -17.35
N GLY A 111 20.29 1.07 -18.67
CA GLY A 111 19.92 -0.12 -19.43
C GLY A 111 19.53 0.23 -20.86
N ALA A 112 19.42 -0.79 -21.68
CA ALA A 112 18.84 -0.67 -23.00
C ALA A 112 17.31 -0.55 -22.91
N MET A 113 16.71 0.09 -23.88
CA MET A 113 15.25 0.04 -24.06
C MET A 113 14.81 -1.43 -24.24
N ALA A 114 13.60 -1.74 -23.81
CA ALA A 114 12.99 -3.02 -24.07
C ALA A 114 12.96 -3.28 -25.60
N PRO A 115 13.19 -4.51 -26.06
CA PRO A 115 13.17 -4.86 -27.50
C PRO A 115 11.77 -4.69 -28.12
N LYS A 116 10.74 -4.77 -27.31
CA LYS A 116 9.35 -4.46 -27.66
C LYS A 116 8.80 -3.43 -26.70
N GLY A 117 7.92 -2.55 -27.18
CA GLY A 117 7.10 -1.69 -26.37
C GLY A 117 5.77 -2.35 -25.96
N GLN A 118 4.73 -1.57 -25.94
CA GLN A 118 3.37 -2.02 -25.58
C GLN A 118 2.50 -2.37 -26.79
N GLU A 119 3.12 -2.59 -27.92
CA GLU A 119 2.43 -2.89 -29.19
C GLU A 119 1.64 -4.19 -29.06
N LEU A 120 0.39 -4.15 -29.50
CA LEU A 120 -0.54 -5.28 -29.56
C LEU A 120 -0.81 -5.95 -28.18
N GLU A 121 -0.34 -5.39 -27.09
CA GLU A 121 -0.52 -5.94 -25.74
C GLU A 121 -0.07 -7.41 -25.61
N ASP A 122 0.98 -7.79 -26.32
CA ASP A 122 1.46 -9.17 -26.48
C ASP A 122 1.69 -9.89 -25.16
N HIS A 123 2.20 -9.17 -24.14
CA HIS A 123 2.54 -9.77 -22.85
C HIS A 123 1.34 -9.87 -21.92
N TYR A 124 0.34 -9.01 -22.08
CA TYR A 124 -0.86 -8.98 -21.24
C TYR A 124 -1.64 -10.31 -21.29
N PHE A 125 -1.76 -10.90 -22.47
CA PHE A 125 -2.44 -12.19 -22.68
C PHE A 125 -1.51 -13.41 -22.59
N GLY A 126 -0.25 -13.21 -22.20
CA GLY A 126 0.73 -14.26 -22.08
C GLY A 126 0.49 -15.21 -20.90
N ASN A 127 1.08 -16.39 -20.98
CA ASN A 127 1.03 -17.34 -19.88
C ASN A 127 1.83 -16.85 -18.67
N ILE A 128 1.29 -17.05 -17.48
CA ILE A 128 2.01 -16.86 -16.22
C ILE A 128 2.89 -18.09 -16.00
N LYS A 129 4.21 -17.87 -15.88
CA LYS A 129 5.16 -18.95 -15.56
C LYS A 129 4.84 -19.56 -14.20
N GLN A 130 5.08 -20.87 -14.03
CA GLN A 130 4.76 -21.58 -12.79
C GLN A 130 5.36 -20.90 -11.55
N ARG A 131 6.65 -20.56 -11.58
CA ARG A 131 7.32 -19.85 -10.46
C ARG A 131 6.61 -18.54 -10.07
N VAL A 132 6.16 -17.77 -11.06
CA VAL A 132 5.42 -16.53 -10.85
C VAL A 132 4.03 -16.82 -10.28
N SER A 133 3.36 -17.86 -10.79
CA SER A 133 2.05 -18.29 -10.27
C SER A 133 2.12 -18.73 -8.80
N ASP A 134 3.19 -19.45 -8.43
CA ASP A 134 3.42 -19.89 -7.05
C ASP A 134 3.69 -18.70 -6.13
N PHE A 135 4.51 -17.74 -6.57
CA PHE A 135 4.69 -16.47 -5.87
C PHE A 135 3.38 -15.74 -5.64
N MET A 136 2.56 -15.57 -6.69
CA MET A 136 1.28 -14.88 -6.60
C MET A 136 0.33 -15.55 -5.62
N LYS A 137 0.29 -16.89 -5.61
CA LYS A 137 -0.54 -17.67 -4.70
C LYS A 137 -0.11 -17.49 -3.24
N ASP A 138 1.19 -17.56 -2.98
CA ASP A 138 1.72 -17.36 -1.62
C ASP A 138 1.51 -15.92 -1.15
N LEU A 139 1.67 -14.96 -2.07
CA LEU A 139 1.41 -13.56 -1.78
C LEU A 139 -0.04 -13.32 -1.36
N ASP A 140 -1.01 -13.87 -2.10
CA ASP A 140 -2.43 -13.78 -1.76
C ASP A 140 -2.68 -14.35 -0.35
N CYS A 141 -2.12 -15.53 -0.04
CA CYS A 141 -2.27 -16.15 1.27
C CYS A 141 -1.73 -15.27 2.41
N GLU A 142 -0.57 -14.66 2.23
CA GLU A 142 0.03 -13.78 3.26
C GLU A 142 -0.76 -12.47 3.42
N LEU A 143 -1.26 -11.90 2.33
CA LEU A 143 -2.08 -10.70 2.37
C LEU A 143 -3.45 -10.95 3.03
N TRP A 144 -4.09 -12.07 2.75
CA TRP A 144 -5.37 -12.43 3.37
C TRP A 144 -5.28 -12.61 4.88
N LYS A 145 -4.15 -13.11 5.40
CA LYS A 145 -3.91 -13.17 6.85
C LYS A 145 -3.92 -11.80 7.52
N LEU A 146 -3.61 -10.74 6.76
CA LEU A 146 -3.60 -9.35 7.21
C LEU A 146 -4.92 -8.61 6.88
N GLY A 147 -5.91 -9.32 6.33
CA GLY A 147 -7.18 -8.73 5.93
C GLY A 147 -7.13 -7.93 4.63
N ILE A 148 -6.08 -8.11 3.83
CA ILE A 148 -5.92 -7.45 2.53
C ILE A 148 -6.44 -8.39 1.45
N TYR A 149 -7.56 -8.04 0.84
CA TYR A 149 -8.22 -8.87 -0.17
C TYR A 149 -7.68 -8.57 -1.56
N ALA A 150 -6.55 -9.20 -1.92
CA ALA A 150 -6.03 -9.19 -3.28
C ALA A 150 -6.72 -10.27 -4.13
N LYS A 151 -7.00 -9.97 -5.39
CA LYS A 151 -7.71 -10.87 -6.32
C LYS A 151 -7.05 -11.04 -7.67
N THR A 152 -6.28 -10.09 -8.12
CA THR A 152 -5.81 -10.07 -9.49
C THR A 152 -4.55 -10.90 -9.67
N LYS A 153 -4.55 -11.73 -10.70
CA LYS A 153 -3.47 -12.63 -11.04
C LYS A 153 -3.33 -12.70 -12.56
N HIS A 154 -2.64 -11.71 -13.13
CA HIS A 154 -2.38 -11.66 -14.56
C HIS A 154 -1.06 -10.93 -14.88
N ASN A 155 -0.65 -11.00 -16.13
CA ASN A 155 0.45 -10.21 -16.65
C ASN A 155 -0.01 -8.81 -17.01
N GLU A 156 0.91 -7.87 -16.94
CA GLU A 156 0.79 -6.56 -17.53
C GLU A 156 1.44 -6.49 -18.92
N VAL A 157 1.35 -5.33 -19.56
CA VAL A 157 1.72 -5.15 -20.96
C VAL A 157 3.23 -5.33 -21.22
N ALA A 158 4.08 -4.97 -20.26
CA ALA A 158 5.52 -5.11 -20.40
C ALA A 158 6.01 -6.54 -20.06
N PRO A 159 7.15 -6.97 -20.64
CA PRO A 159 7.75 -8.26 -20.30
C PRO A 159 8.05 -8.39 -18.80
N ALA A 160 7.63 -9.51 -18.19
CA ALA A 160 7.79 -9.81 -16.77
C ALA A 160 7.16 -8.79 -15.82
N GLN A 161 6.24 -8.00 -16.29
CA GLN A 161 5.37 -7.14 -15.50
C GLN A 161 4.09 -7.89 -15.14
N HIS A 162 3.69 -7.77 -13.88
CA HIS A 162 2.50 -8.42 -13.33
C HIS A 162 1.75 -7.42 -12.47
N GLU A 163 0.50 -7.72 -12.17
CA GLU A 163 -0.35 -6.86 -11.38
C GLU A 163 -0.92 -7.58 -10.16
N LEU A 164 -1.10 -6.80 -9.11
CA LEU A 164 -1.94 -7.14 -7.97
C LEU A 164 -2.97 -6.04 -7.78
N ALA A 165 -4.26 -6.39 -7.87
CA ALA A 165 -5.36 -5.48 -7.61
C ALA A 165 -6.13 -5.92 -6.35
N PRO A 166 -6.17 -5.09 -5.31
CA PRO A 166 -6.99 -5.36 -4.12
C PRO A 166 -8.44 -4.97 -4.38
N ILE A 167 -9.35 -5.55 -3.61
CA ILE A 167 -10.70 -5.01 -3.50
C ILE A 167 -10.60 -3.62 -2.86
N PHE A 168 -11.28 -2.64 -3.44
CA PHE A 168 -11.30 -1.28 -2.91
C PHE A 168 -11.88 -1.23 -1.49
N THR A 169 -11.39 -0.32 -0.70
CA THR A 169 -11.91 0.00 0.64
C THR A 169 -11.80 1.50 0.90
N THR A 170 -12.14 1.95 2.10
CA THR A 170 -12.00 3.36 2.46
C THR A 170 -10.56 3.83 2.27
N SER A 171 -10.36 5.05 1.79
CA SER A 171 -9.05 5.57 1.41
C SER A 171 -8.00 5.46 2.54
N ASN A 172 -8.42 5.60 3.80
CA ASN A 172 -7.54 5.43 4.96
C ASN A 172 -7.01 3.98 5.06
N ILE A 173 -7.92 3.00 5.06
CA ILE A 173 -7.55 1.58 5.14
C ILE A 173 -6.77 1.16 3.90
N ALA A 174 -7.19 1.59 2.72
CA ALA A 174 -6.51 1.27 1.47
C ALA A 174 -5.06 1.76 1.45
N ALA A 175 -4.80 2.97 1.98
CA ALA A 175 -3.45 3.51 2.08
C ALA A 175 -2.56 2.66 3.02
N ASP A 176 -3.07 2.25 4.18
CA ASP A 176 -2.37 1.38 5.12
C ASP A 176 -2.11 -0.01 4.49
N HIS A 177 -3.13 -0.60 3.88
CA HIS A 177 -3.02 -1.89 3.18
C HIS A 177 -1.99 -1.85 2.06
N ASN A 178 -1.91 -0.74 1.32
CA ASN A 178 -0.95 -0.61 0.23
C ASN A 178 0.51 -0.63 0.74
N GLN A 179 0.80 -0.01 1.88
CA GLN A 179 2.12 -0.08 2.51
C GLN A 179 2.47 -1.51 2.93
N LEU A 180 1.52 -2.21 3.55
CA LEU A 180 1.70 -3.63 3.92
C LEU A 180 1.89 -4.52 2.69
N THR A 181 1.10 -4.30 1.65
CA THR A 181 1.21 -5.03 0.38
C THR A 181 2.63 -4.93 -0.19
N MET A 182 3.18 -3.73 -0.30
CA MET A 182 4.53 -3.52 -0.81
C MET A 182 5.62 -4.21 0.04
N GLU A 183 5.44 -4.24 1.36
CA GLU A 183 6.37 -4.94 2.26
C GLU A 183 6.27 -6.47 2.08
N ILE A 184 5.05 -7.02 2.10
CA ILE A 184 4.81 -8.45 1.99
C ILE A 184 5.24 -8.99 0.63
N MET A 185 4.99 -8.25 -0.45
CA MET A 185 5.47 -8.61 -1.80
C MET A 185 6.98 -8.88 -1.81
N LYS A 186 7.76 -7.98 -1.20
CA LYS A 186 9.23 -8.14 -1.12
C LYS A 186 9.62 -9.35 -0.29
N LYS A 187 8.96 -9.58 0.85
CA LYS A 187 9.22 -10.75 1.70
C LYS A 187 8.90 -12.07 0.98
N VAL A 188 7.77 -12.14 0.30
CA VAL A 188 7.35 -13.34 -0.43
C VAL A 188 8.24 -13.58 -1.65
N ALA A 189 8.59 -12.54 -2.40
CA ALA A 189 9.47 -12.66 -3.56
C ALA A 189 10.85 -13.27 -3.21
N LEU A 190 11.35 -13.01 -2.00
CA LEU A 190 12.63 -13.60 -1.55
C LEU A 190 12.56 -15.10 -1.24
N LYS A 191 11.36 -15.69 -1.16
CA LYS A 191 11.16 -17.13 -0.92
C LYS A 191 11.12 -17.92 -2.24
N HIS A 192 10.82 -17.24 -3.33
CA HIS A 192 10.67 -17.79 -4.68
C HIS A 192 11.85 -17.43 -5.59
#